data_55e39b85f7a438bd72def4cb2b851547
#
_entry.id   55e39b85f7a438bd72def4cb2b851547
#
_cell.length_a   1.000
_cell.length_b   1.000
_cell.length_c   1.000
_cell.angle_alpha   90.00
_cell.angle_beta   90.00
_cell.angle_gamma   90.00
#
_symmetry.space_group_name_H-M   'P 1'
#
loop_
_entity.id
_entity.type
_entity.pdbx_description
1 polymer ?
#
loop_
_entity_poly.entity_id
_entity_poly.type
_entity_poly.pdbx_seq_one_letter_code
_entity_poly.pdbx_strand_id
1 'polypeptide(L)'
;DLASNKIMTEFTERYNERIYVAKVFSQFRGYRALVVVERNRKNLLEVSFPSVAGHLRFVDLMKALGLASDHDIVEAVSTDEEILTFMMQNLEESECDSVESGIMYVGKKLAPNQTRDYQKKRAEFVLDNYLLPHLNYLMPANLKEGDPGYRAAVDSVRLAKAHFLGRMAESCFDLVLNRRRIDDKDHYANKRLKLAGDLMEDLFRISLNRLTRDIKYQLERASMRHRDLSIATAVRADVLTERLLHPLATGNWVGGRTGVSQLLDRVDH
;
A
#
# COMPACT_ATOMS: atom_id res chain seq x y z
N ASP A 1 11.24 5.50 -13.52
CA ASP A 1 10.69 5.13 -12.22
C ASP A 1 11.52 4.09 -11.51
N LEU A 2 11.48 4.06 -10.18
CA LEU A 2 11.98 2.94 -9.40
C LEU A 2 11.10 1.71 -9.64
N ALA A 3 11.71 0.51 -9.64
CA ALA A 3 11.00 -0.74 -9.81
C ALA A 3 9.89 -0.88 -8.77
N SER A 4 8.69 -1.23 -9.22
CA SER A 4 7.57 -1.54 -8.34
C SER A 4 7.65 -2.99 -7.85
N ASN A 5 7.05 -3.26 -6.69
CA ASN A 5 6.90 -4.60 -6.10
C ASN A 5 8.25 -5.31 -5.78
N LYS A 6 9.35 -4.56 -5.73
CA LYS A 6 10.68 -5.04 -5.34
C LYS A 6 11.03 -4.49 -3.97
N ILE A 7 11.51 -5.36 -3.07
CA ILE A 7 12.06 -4.96 -1.77
C ILE A 7 13.41 -4.29 -2.01
N MET A 8 13.53 -3.05 -1.60
CA MET A 8 14.75 -2.26 -1.63
C MET A 8 15.19 -1.93 -0.21
N THR A 9 16.49 -2.05 0.05
CA THR A 9 17.07 -1.79 1.36
C THR A 9 17.98 -0.57 1.31
N GLU A 10 17.84 0.28 2.32
CA GLU A 10 18.70 1.45 2.52
C GLU A 10 18.90 1.71 4.02
N PHE A 11 19.82 2.58 4.37
CA PHE A 11 19.85 3.17 5.70
C PHE A 11 19.70 4.69 5.60
N THR A 12 19.14 5.27 6.65
CA THR A 12 19.07 6.72 6.83
C THR A 12 19.76 7.08 8.14
N GLU A 13 20.54 8.15 8.13
CA GLU A 13 21.14 8.67 9.35
C GLU A 13 20.17 9.69 9.97
N ARG A 14 19.70 9.40 11.18
CA ARG A 14 18.90 10.32 11.97
C ARG A 14 19.54 10.47 13.34
N TYR A 15 19.88 11.69 13.73
CA TYR A 15 20.49 12.01 15.02
C TYR A 15 21.76 11.21 15.32
N ASN A 16 22.65 11.07 14.33
CA ASN A 16 23.90 10.32 14.38
C ASN A 16 23.76 8.79 14.57
N GLU A 17 22.58 8.23 14.31
CA GLU A 17 22.34 6.80 14.31
C GLU A 17 21.84 6.31 12.96
N ARG A 18 22.25 5.11 12.59
CA ARG A 18 21.78 4.44 11.37
C ARG A 18 20.46 3.75 11.64
N ILE A 19 19.43 4.17 10.92
CA ILE A 19 18.14 3.49 10.87
C ILE A 19 18.12 2.68 9.58
N TYR A 20 17.99 1.38 9.73
CA TYR A 20 17.93 0.45 8.61
C TYR A 20 16.49 0.31 8.13
N VAL A 21 16.32 0.34 6.82
CA VAL A 21 15.01 0.45 6.18
C VAL A 21 14.90 -0.55 5.04
N ALA A 22 13.82 -1.31 5.03
CA ALA A 22 13.36 -2.07 3.87
C ALA A 22 12.07 -1.42 3.34
N LYS A 23 12.04 -1.10 2.06
CA LYS A 23 10.90 -0.42 1.44
C LYS A 23 10.46 -1.10 0.15
N VAL A 24 9.19 -0.98 -0.15
CA VAL A 24 8.60 -1.44 -1.39
C VAL A 24 7.61 -0.40 -1.94
N PHE A 25 7.72 -0.13 -3.24
CA PHE A 25 6.68 0.58 -3.98
C PHE A 25 5.66 -0.44 -4.48
N SER A 26 4.68 -0.73 -3.65
CA SER A 26 3.61 -1.66 -4.00
C SER A 26 2.65 -1.03 -4.98
N GLN A 27 2.49 -1.61 -6.15
CA GLN A 27 1.64 -1.07 -7.21
C GLN A 27 0.67 -2.11 -7.73
N PHE A 28 -0.61 -1.75 -7.77
CA PHE A 28 -1.68 -2.57 -8.32
C PHE A 28 -2.77 -1.69 -8.93
N ARG A 29 -3.18 -1.96 -10.16
CA ARG A 29 -4.27 -1.27 -10.87
C ARG A 29 -4.17 0.27 -10.83
N GLY A 30 -2.97 0.82 -11.03
CA GLY A 30 -2.73 2.27 -11.04
C GLY A 30 -2.60 2.92 -9.66
N TYR A 31 -2.87 2.20 -8.56
CA TYR A 31 -2.58 2.67 -7.20
C TYR A 31 -1.18 2.22 -6.77
N ARG A 32 -0.37 3.16 -6.29
CA ARG A 32 0.99 2.92 -5.83
C ARG A 32 1.11 3.35 -4.37
N ALA A 33 1.50 2.42 -3.51
CA ALA A 33 1.72 2.64 -2.09
C ALA A 33 3.19 2.43 -1.75
N LEU A 34 3.80 3.34 -1.03
CA LEU A 34 5.10 3.12 -0.41
C LEU A 34 4.86 2.45 0.95
N VAL A 35 5.35 1.23 1.11
CA VAL A 35 5.35 0.51 2.38
C VAL A 35 6.79 0.42 2.86
N VAL A 36 7.01 0.78 4.11
CA VAL A 36 8.33 0.84 4.72
C VAL A 36 8.31 0.03 6.00
N VAL A 37 9.31 -0.83 6.16
CA VAL A 37 9.66 -1.49 7.42
C VAL A 37 10.98 -0.89 7.85
N GLU A 38 11.01 -0.28 9.02
CA GLU A 38 12.22 0.31 9.58
C GLU A 38 12.56 -0.24 10.96
N ARG A 39 13.84 -0.39 11.24
CA ARG A 39 14.34 -0.71 12.57
C ARG A 39 14.69 0.60 13.27
N ASN A 40 13.94 0.91 14.34
CA ASN A 40 14.14 2.11 15.12
C ASN A 40 15.37 2.02 16.05
N ARG A 41 15.63 3.08 16.80
CA ARG A 41 16.77 3.16 17.74
C ARG A 41 16.75 2.11 18.86
N LYS A 42 15.57 1.64 19.23
CA LYS A 42 15.37 0.61 20.27
C LYS A 42 15.46 -0.81 19.70
N ASN A 43 15.95 -0.98 18.49
CA ASN A 43 15.99 -2.23 17.74
C ASN A 43 14.61 -2.83 17.44
N LEU A 44 13.54 -2.04 17.54
CA LEU A 44 12.19 -2.45 17.26
C LEU A 44 11.85 -2.18 15.80
N LEU A 45 11.10 -3.09 15.21
CA LEU A 45 10.57 -2.95 13.85
C LEU A 45 9.27 -2.16 13.86
N GLU A 46 9.23 -1.17 13.00
CA GLU A 46 8.06 -0.34 12.77
C GLU A 46 7.67 -0.36 11.30
N VAL A 47 6.37 -0.28 11.03
CA VAL A 47 5.83 -0.30 9.66
C VAL A 47 5.07 0.98 9.40
N SER A 48 5.34 1.61 8.27
CA SER A 48 4.57 2.75 7.78
C SER A 48 4.06 2.51 6.36
N PHE A 49 2.85 2.95 6.09
CA PHE A 49 2.22 2.90 4.77
C PHE A 49 1.12 3.96 4.65
N PRO A 50 0.67 4.30 3.43
CA PRO A 50 -0.36 5.32 3.22
C PRO A 50 -1.63 5.04 4.01
N SER A 51 -2.31 6.10 4.46
CA SER A 51 -3.53 6.11 5.27
C SER A 51 -3.33 5.90 6.76
N VAL A 52 -2.15 5.55 7.24
CA VAL A 52 -1.82 5.48 8.66
C VAL A 52 -0.93 6.67 9.02
N ALA A 53 -1.31 7.42 10.05
CA ALA A 53 -0.48 8.47 10.59
C ALA A 53 0.58 7.87 11.54
N GLY A 54 1.86 8.09 11.22
CA GLY A 54 2.98 7.56 12.00
C GLY A 54 3.30 6.10 11.71
N HIS A 55 3.84 5.42 12.70
CA HIS A 55 4.36 4.05 12.58
C HIS A 55 3.51 3.08 13.40
N LEU A 56 3.37 1.86 12.88
CA LEU A 56 2.75 0.72 13.56
C LEU A 56 3.84 -0.24 14.01
N ARG A 57 3.70 -0.83 15.20
CA ARG A 57 4.59 -1.91 15.65
C ARG A 57 4.41 -3.11 14.74
N PHE A 58 5.53 -3.69 14.33
CA PHE A 58 5.55 -4.78 13.36
C PHE A 58 4.75 -6.00 13.83
N VAL A 59 5.00 -6.47 15.07
CA VAL A 59 4.34 -7.66 15.61
C VAL A 59 2.83 -7.48 15.72
N ASP A 60 2.37 -6.32 16.21
CA ASP A 60 0.93 -6.04 16.33
C ASP A 60 0.24 -5.99 14.96
N LEU A 61 0.96 -5.52 13.93
CA LEU A 61 0.46 -5.55 12.54
C LEU A 61 0.42 -6.98 11.99
N MET A 62 1.42 -7.82 12.29
CA MET A 62 1.43 -9.23 11.88
C MET A 62 0.25 -9.99 12.50
N LYS A 63 -0.05 -9.74 13.78
CA LYS A 63 -1.24 -10.29 14.44
C LYS A 63 -2.53 -9.81 13.77
N ALA A 64 -2.63 -8.52 13.43
CA ALA A 64 -3.78 -7.98 12.70
C ALA A 64 -4.01 -8.63 11.32
N LEU A 65 -2.95 -9.13 10.69
CA LEU A 65 -3.01 -9.81 9.39
C LEU A 65 -3.34 -11.31 9.48
N GLY A 66 -3.47 -11.85 10.69
CA GLY A 66 -3.92 -13.22 10.91
C GLY A 66 -2.89 -14.17 11.52
N LEU A 67 -1.64 -13.74 11.73
CA LEU A 67 -0.64 -14.53 12.46
C LEU A 67 -0.81 -14.34 13.97
N ALA A 68 -1.61 -15.20 14.59
CA ALA A 68 -1.92 -15.08 16.02
C ALA A 68 -0.80 -15.57 16.94
N SER A 69 -0.06 -16.61 16.51
CA SER A 69 1.03 -17.22 17.27
C SER A 69 2.33 -16.46 17.06
N ASP A 70 3.06 -16.25 18.17
CA ASP A 70 4.40 -15.65 18.11
C ASP A 70 5.37 -16.53 17.32
N HIS A 71 5.21 -17.86 17.38
CA HIS A 71 5.97 -18.81 16.57
C HIS A 71 5.76 -18.58 15.06
N ASP A 72 4.49 -18.43 14.63
CA ASP A 72 4.16 -18.22 13.21
C ASP A 72 4.71 -16.87 12.70
N ILE A 73 4.72 -15.85 13.56
CA ILE A 73 5.30 -14.54 13.24
C ILE A 73 6.81 -14.66 13.02
N VAL A 74 7.49 -15.37 13.90
CA VAL A 74 8.93 -15.60 13.80
C VAL A 74 9.26 -16.38 12.56
N GLU A 75 8.57 -17.50 12.30
CA GLU A 75 8.76 -18.33 11.10
C GLU A 75 8.49 -17.54 9.80
N ALA A 76 7.51 -16.62 9.82
CA ALA A 76 7.23 -15.75 8.68
C ALA A 76 8.35 -14.74 8.39
N VAL A 77 9.21 -14.44 9.37
CA VAL A 77 10.36 -13.56 9.20
C VAL A 77 11.59 -14.36 8.80
N SER A 78 12.09 -15.23 9.67
CA SER A 78 13.26 -16.08 9.42
C SER A 78 13.41 -17.17 10.47
N THR A 79 14.10 -18.23 10.11
CA THR A 79 14.52 -19.31 11.03
C THR A 79 15.96 -19.16 11.53
N ASP A 80 16.63 -18.06 11.19
CA ASP A 80 18.01 -17.78 11.56
C ASP A 80 18.13 -17.33 13.02
N GLU A 81 19.03 -17.93 13.81
CA GLU A 81 19.19 -17.69 15.24
C GLU A 81 19.54 -16.23 15.61
N GLU A 82 20.33 -15.54 14.77
CA GLU A 82 20.69 -14.14 15.04
C GLU A 82 19.49 -13.22 14.83
N ILE A 83 18.68 -13.50 13.79
CA ILE A 83 17.44 -12.75 13.53
C ILE A 83 16.40 -13.05 14.61
N LEU A 84 16.31 -14.29 15.09
CA LEU A 84 15.46 -14.68 16.21
C LEU A 84 15.69 -13.83 17.44
N THR A 85 16.96 -13.56 17.78
CA THR A 85 17.31 -12.72 18.94
C THR A 85 16.72 -11.31 18.82
N PHE A 86 16.73 -10.72 17.62
CA PHE A 86 16.11 -9.41 17.38
C PHE A 86 14.57 -9.51 17.42
N MET A 87 14.00 -10.61 16.94
CA MET A 87 12.55 -10.80 16.96
C MET A 87 12.00 -10.98 18.37
N MET A 88 12.73 -11.62 19.27
CA MET A 88 12.31 -11.76 20.69
C MET A 88 12.06 -10.40 21.34
N GLN A 89 12.93 -9.41 21.13
CA GLN A 89 12.73 -8.04 21.63
C GLN A 89 11.44 -7.41 21.07
N ASN A 90 11.12 -7.67 19.80
CA ASN A 90 9.92 -7.17 19.16
C ASN A 90 8.64 -7.84 19.70
N LEU A 91 8.72 -9.12 20.06
CA LEU A 91 7.61 -9.86 20.65
C LEU A 91 7.30 -9.38 22.06
N GLU A 92 8.33 -9.15 22.89
CA GLU A 92 8.19 -8.63 24.25
C GLU A 92 7.51 -7.25 24.31
N GLU A 93 7.72 -6.41 23.29
CA GLU A 93 7.12 -5.06 23.23
C GLU A 93 5.70 -5.06 22.61
N SER A 94 5.20 -6.21 22.16
CA SER A 94 3.84 -6.35 21.61
C SER A 94 2.80 -6.24 22.73
N GLU A 95 1.75 -5.44 22.50
CA GLU A 95 0.61 -5.31 23.42
C GLU A 95 -0.60 -6.14 22.96
N CYS A 96 -0.52 -6.80 21.83
CA CYS A 96 -1.63 -7.55 21.25
C CYS A 96 -1.44 -9.05 21.43
N ASP A 97 -2.47 -9.75 21.91
CA ASP A 97 -2.44 -11.19 22.15
C ASP A 97 -3.23 -11.99 21.09
N SER A 98 -3.98 -11.31 20.23
CA SER A 98 -4.88 -11.95 19.27
C SER A 98 -5.00 -11.14 17.98
N VAL A 99 -5.55 -11.77 16.96
CA VAL A 99 -5.88 -11.10 15.68
C VAL A 99 -6.83 -9.93 15.90
N GLU A 100 -7.82 -10.10 16.76
CA GLU A 100 -8.80 -9.04 17.03
C GLU A 100 -8.18 -7.85 17.76
N SER A 101 -7.31 -8.08 18.75
CA SER A 101 -6.58 -7.01 19.44
C SER A 101 -5.64 -6.27 18.48
N GLY A 102 -5.00 -6.97 17.55
CA GLY A 102 -4.19 -6.36 16.47
C GLY A 102 -5.00 -5.47 15.54
N ILE A 103 -6.16 -5.94 15.06
CA ILE A 103 -7.07 -5.13 14.24
C ILE A 103 -7.54 -3.89 15.00
N MET A 104 -7.85 -4.03 16.28
CA MET A 104 -8.27 -2.91 17.14
C MET A 104 -7.13 -1.91 17.39
N TYR A 105 -5.89 -2.39 17.53
CA TYR A 105 -4.70 -1.52 17.62
C TYR A 105 -4.57 -0.64 16.38
N VAL A 106 -4.65 -1.24 15.18
CA VAL A 106 -4.64 -0.49 13.92
C VAL A 106 -5.83 0.47 13.83
N GLY A 107 -7.03 0.02 14.21
CA GLY A 107 -8.25 0.83 14.20
C GLY A 107 -8.18 2.07 15.11
N LYS A 108 -7.63 1.94 16.30
CA LYS A 108 -7.39 3.06 17.21
C LYS A 108 -6.43 4.10 16.62
N LYS A 109 -5.38 3.65 15.93
CA LYS A 109 -4.43 4.55 15.22
C LYS A 109 -5.09 5.30 14.05
N LEU A 110 -6.01 4.63 13.34
CA LEU A 110 -6.71 5.21 12.19
C LEU A 110 -7.87 6.14 12.57
N ALA A 111 -8.59 5.82 13.62
CA ALA A 111 -9.81 6.52 14.03
C ALA A 111 -9.96 6.57 15.57
N PRO A 112 -9.11 7.32 16.28
CA PRO A 112 -9.03 7.30 17.75
C PRO A 112 -10.34 7.68 18.46
N ASN A 113 -11.16 8.54 17.82
CA ASN A 113 -12.37 9.10 18.44
C ASN A 113 -13.67 8.44 17.92
N GLN A 114 -13.59 7.26 17.31
CA GLN A 114 -14.74 6.57 16.75
C GLN A 114 -15.12 5.33 17.55
N THR A 115 -16.33 4.80 17.27
CA THR A 115 -16.82 3.56 17.90
C THR A 115 -15.94 2.35 17.50
N ARG A 116 -15.92 1.33 18.37
CA ARG A 116 -15.12 0.11 18.13
C ARG A 116 -15.46 -0.57 16.80
N ASP A 117 -16.73 -0.63 16.44
CA ASP A 117 -17.17 -1.24 15.18
C ASP A 117 -16.68 -0.47 13.96
N TYR A 118 -16.71 0.86 14.04
CA TYR A 118 -16.14 1.70 12.98
C TYR A 118 -14.63 1.55 12.88
N GLN A 119 -13.93 1.53 14.02
CA GLN A 119 -12.48 1.32 14.07
C GLN A 119 -12.09 -0.02 13.43
N LYS A 120 -12.81 -1.10 13.75
CA LYS A 120 -12.59 -2.44 13.18
C LYS A 120 -12.78 -2.43 11.65
N LYS A 121 -13.94 -1.98 11.17
CA LYS A 121 -14.24 -1.88 9.73
C LYS A 121 -13.23 -1.00 8.98
N ARG A 122 -12.82 0.11 9.60
CA ARG A 122 -11.83 1.00 9.00
C ARG A 122 -10.45 0.37 8.93
N ALA A 123 -10.03 -0.36 9.97
CA ALA A 123 -8.77 -1.10 9.99
C ALA A 123 -8.75 -2.18 8.90
N GLU A 124 -9.78 -3.02 8.84
CA GLU A 124 -9.92 -4.06 7.82
C GLU A 124 -9.86 -3.46 6.41
N PHE A 125 -10.63 -2.40 6.16
CA PHE A 125 -10.60 -1.70 4.87
C PHE A 125 -9.21 -1.19 4.49
N VAL A 126 -8.47 -0.61 5.44
CA VAL A 126 -7.13 -0.06 5.18
C VAL A 126 -6.12 -1.17 4.98
N LEU A 127 -6.14 -2.24 5.78
CA LEU A 127 -5.26 -3.39 5.62
C LEU A 127 -5.48 -4.11 4.27
N ASP A 128 -6.73 -4.22 3.84
CA ASP A 128 -7.07 -4.91 2.61
C ASP A 128 -6.70 -4.10 1.35
N ASN A 129 -6.89 -2.77 1.38
CA ASN A 129 -6.77 -1.94 0.17
C ASN A 129 -5.47 -1.14 0.08
N TYR A 130 -4.88 -0.72 1.20
CA TYR A 130 -3.73 0.20 1.20
C TYR A 130 -2.40 -0.45 1.59
N LEU A 131 -2.43 -1.50 2.40
CA LEU A 131 -1.24 -2.27 2.73
C LEU A 131 -0.94 -3.26 1.60
N LEU A 132 0.25 -3.18 1.01
CA LEU A 132 0.74 -4.08 -0.03
C LEU A 132 -0.32 -4.42 -1.11
N PRO A 133 -0.88 -3.40 -1.80
CA PRO A 133 -1.96 -3.60 -2.75
C PRO A 133 -1.59 -4.56 -3.90
N HIS A 134 -0.31 -4.73 -4.24
CA HIS A 134 0.10 -5.66 -5.28
C HIS A 134 -0.28 -7.12 -5.00
N LEU A 135 -0.41 -7.51 -3.73
CA LEU A 135 -0.81 -8.87 -3.37
C LEU A 135 -2.32 -9.11 -3.54
N ASN A 136 -3.11 -8.06 -3.78
CA ASN A 136 -4.54 -8.21 -4.04
C ASN A 136 -4.85 -8.92 -5.38
N TYR A 137 -3.84 -9.20 -6.23
CA TYR A 137 -4.02 -10.06 -7.40
C TYR A 137 -4.36 -11.51 -7.01
N LEU A 138 -4.03 -11.93 -5.79
CA LEU A 138 -4.38 -13.25 -5.26
C LEU A 138 -5.87 -13.39 -4.97
N MET A 139 -6.60 -12.26 -4.87
CA MET A 139 -8.04 -12.28 -4.68
C MET A 139 -8.75 -12.74 -5.96
N PRO A 140 -9.54 -13.82 -5.94
CA PRO A 140 -10.27 -14.28 -7.12
C PRO A 140 -11.23 -13.21 -7.64
N ALA A 141 -11.17 -12.92 -8.93
CA ALA A 141 -11.96 -11.84 -9.54
C ALA A 141 -13.49 -12.11 -9.56
N ASN A 142 -13.88 -13.35 -9.42
CA ASN A 142 -15.28 -13.81 -9.45
C ASN A 142 -15.95 -13.80 -8.06
N LEU A 143 -15.20 -13.64 -6.97
CA LEU A 143 -15.75 -13.58 -5.62
C LEU A 143 -16.17 -12.16 -5.25
N LYS A 144 -17.37 -12.03 -4.69
CA LYS A 144 -17.92 -10.77 -4.19
C LYS A 144 -18.16 -10.86 -2.69
N GLU A 145 -18.22 -9.72 -2.05
CA GLU A 145 -18.59 -9.63 -0.63
C GLU A 145 -19.97 -10.27 -0.41
N GLY A 146 -20.01 -11.26 0.48
CA GLY A 146 -21.20 -12.06 0.75
C GLY A 146 -21.20 -13.45 0.13
N ASP A 147 -20.30 -13.74 -0.81
CA ASP A 147 -20.19 -15.07 -1.41
C ASP A 147 -19.55 -16.07 -0.44
N PRO A 148 -19.94 -17.36 -0.49
CA PRO A 148 -19.24 -18.42 0.22
C PRO A 148 -17.75 -18.45 -0.18
N GLY A 149 -16.86 -18.44 0.81
CA GLY A 149 -15.40 -18.44 0.56
C GLY A 149 -14.75 -17.07 0.39
N TYR A 150 -15.53 -15.97 0.26
CA TYR A 150 -14.95 -14.63 0.17
C TYR A 150 -14.05 -14.31 1.36
N ARG A 151 -14.50 -14.60 2.59
CA ARG A 151 -13.74 -14.33 3.80
C ARG A 151 -12.44 -15.14 3.86
N ALA A 152 -12.50 -16.42 3.51
CA ALA A 152 -11.29 -17.26 3.44
C ALA A 152 -10.28 -16.75 2.40
N ALA A 153 -10.75 -16.22 1.27
CA ALA A 153 -9.88 -15.60 0.26
C ALA A 153 -9.22 -14.31 0.80
N VAL A 154 -9.98 -13.47 1.50
CA VAL A 154 -9.44 -12.26 2.15
C VAL A 154 -8.37 -12.62 3.19
N ASP A 155 -8.65 -13.60 4.04
CA ASP A 155 -7.71 -14.07 5.07
C ASP A 155 -6.43 -14.65 4.43
N SER A 156 -6.55 -15.38 3.33
CA SER A 156 -5.40 -15.86 2.55
C SER A 156 -4.55 -14.71 1.99
N VAL A 157 -5.17 -13.66 1.48
CA VAL A 157 -4.45 -12.46 1.00
C VAL A 157 -3.77 -11.74 2.16
N ARG A 158 -4.42 -11.64 3.32
CA ARG A 158 -3.82 -11.03 4.53
C ARG A 158 -2.60 -11.82 5.00
N LEU A 159 -2.66 -13.16 5.01
CA LEU A 159 -1.51 -14.00 5.32
C LEU A 159 -0.36 -13.81 4.33
N ALA A 160 -0.67 -13.73 3.03
CA ALA A 160 0.35 -13.42 2.02
C ALA A 160 1.01 -12.05 2.26
N LYS A 161 0.24 -11.05 2.70
CA LYS A 161 0.78 -9.74 3.10
C LYS A 161 1.69 -9.85 4.33
N ALA A 162 1.30 -10.65 5.32
CA ALA A 162 2.12 -10.91 6.51
C ALA A 162 3.47 -11.56 6.13
N HIS A 163 3.46 -12.62 5.34
CA HIS A 163 4.71 -13.24 4.86
C HIS A 163 5.58 -12.29 4.03
N PHE A 164 4.96 -11.41 3.22
CA PHE A 164 5.73 -10.41 2.48
C PHE A 164 6.38 -9.37 3.41
N LEU A 165 5.68 -8.92 4.46
CA LEU A 165 6.24 -8.06 5.50
C LEU A 165 7.36 -8.79 6.27
N GLY A 166 7.22 -10.09 6.55
CA GLY A 166 8.27 -10.92 7.12
C GLY A 166 9.55 -10.88 6.30
N ARG A 167 9.46 -11.08 4.98
CA ARG A 167 10.60 -10.95 4.06
C ARG A 167 11.20 -9.54 4.02
N MET A 168 10.39 -8.50 4.21
CA MET A 168 10.92 -7.13 4.34
C MET A 168 11.68 -6.96 5.64
N ALA A 169 11.19 -7.51 6.76
CA ALA A 169 11.86 -7.49 8.04
C ALA A 169 13.17 -8.27 8.00
N GLU A 170 13.18 -9.48 7.44
CA GLU A 170 14.39 -10.27 7.20
C GLU A 170 15.42 -9.46 6.40
N SER A 171 15.00 -8.85 5.28
CA SER A 171 15.88 -8.01 4.46
C SER A 171 16.46 -6.82 5.24
N CYS A 172 15.73 -6.27 6.20
CA CYS A 172 16.19 -5.20 7.07
C CYS A 172 17.25 -5.71 8.07
N PHE A 173 17.03 -6.90 8.66
CA PHE A 173 18.00 -7.53 9.55
C PHE A 173 19.25 -7.99 8.83
N ASP A 174 19.14 -8.54 7.62
CA ASP A 174 20.29 -8.89 6.79
C ASP A 174 21.18 -7.70 6.50
N LEU A 175 20.58 -6.52 6.32
CA LEU A 175 21.34 -5.29 6.16
C LEU A 175 22.08 -4.91 7.45
N VAL A 176 21.46 -5.10 8.62
CA VAL A 176 22.07 -4.87 9.94
C VAL A 176 23.26 -5.81 10.17
N LEU A 177 23.09 -7.08 9.82
CA LEU A 177 24.11 -8.13 9.95
C LEU A 177 25.19 -8.10 8.85
N ASN A 178 25.14 -7.10 7.95
CA ASN A 178 26.02 -6.98 6.78
C ASN A 178 25.99 -8.18 5.83
N ARG A 179 24.93 -8.98 5.84
CA ARG A 179 24.70 -10.10 4.90
C ARG A 179 24.15 -9.61 3.56
N ARG A 180 23.53 -8.43 3.54
CA ARG A 180 22.99 -7.78 2.35
C ARG A 180 23.63 -6.41 2.16
N ARG A 181 23.84 -6.02 0.91
CA ARG A 181 24.29 -4.67 0.54
C ARG A 181 23.09 -3.76 0.33
N ILE A 182 23.33 -2.46 0.48
CA ILE A 182 22.36 -1.41 0.17
C ILE A 182 22.03 -1.46 -1.31
N ASP A 183 20.74 -1.32 -1.64
CA ASP A 183 20.30 -1.22 -3.02
C ASP A 183 20.54 0.21 -3.54
N ASP A 184 21.33 0.31 -4.61
CA ASP A 184 21.53 1.58 -5.31
C ASP A 184 20.27 1.96 -6.09
N LYS A 185 19.68 3.11 -5.73
CA LYS A 185 18.49 3.65 -6.40
C LYS A 185 18.76 4.09 -7.83
N ASP A 186 20.01 4.43 -8.13
CA ASP A 186 20.39 4.98 -9.43
C ASP A 186 20.84 3.90 -10.42
N HIS A 187 21.09 2.70 -9.93
CA HIS A 187 21.43 1.56 -10.77
C HIS A 187 20.25 1.19 -11.69
N TYR A 188 20.53 1.03 -12.98
CA TYR A 188 19.49 0.74 -14.00
C TYR A 188 18.68 -0.55 -13.74
N ALA A 189 19.26 -1.55 -13.05
CA ALA A 189 18.53 -2.75 -12.64
C ALA A 189 17.35 -2.44 -11.70
N ASN A 190 17.40 -1.31 -10.97
CA ASN A 190 16.36 -0.84 -10.06
C ASN A 190 15.42 0.20 -10.67
N LYS A 191 15.59 0.49 -11.96
CA LYS A 191 14.75 1.42 -12.71
C LYS A 191 13.84 0.68 -13.68
N ARG A 192 12.70 1.29 -14.00
CA ARG A 192 11.80 0.85 -15.05
C ARG A 192 11.44 2.04 -15.93
N LEU A 193 11.54 1.85 -17.22
CA LEU A 193 11.10 2.83 -18.20
C LEU A 193 9.59 2.68 -18.38
N LYS A 194 8.86 3.77 -18.21
CA LYS A 194 7.44 3.86 -18.56
C LYS A 194 7.32 4.50 -19.93
N LEU A 195 6.73 3.80 -20.86
CA LEU A 195 6.43 4.29 -22.19
C LEU A 195 5.16 5.14 -22.19
N ALA A 196 4.90 5.82 -23.31
CA ALA A 196 3.70 6.65 -23.45
C ALA A 196 2.41 5.88 -23.19
N GLY A 197 2.32 4.61 -23.62
CA GLY A 197 1.18 3.74 -23.37
C GLY A 197 0.93 3.49 -21.88
N ASP A 198 1.97 3.20 -21.11
CA ASP A 198 1.85 2.97 -19.66
C ASP A 198 1.37 4.23 -18.92
N LEU A 199 1.89 5.39 -19.35
CA LEU A 199 1.50 6.67 -18.77
C LEU A 199 0.06 7.03 -19.11
N MET A 200 -0.37 6.77 -20.34
CA MET A 200 -1.75 6.98 -20.79
C MET A 200 -2.71 6.00 -20.11
N GLU A 201 -2.32 4.74 -19.90
CA GLU A 201 -3.12 3.77 -19.16
C GLU A 201 -3.38 4.26 -17.74
N ASP A 202 -2.34 4.68 -17.01
CA ASP A 202 -2.47 5.20 -15.63
C ASP A 202 -3.45 6.39 -15.59
N LEU A 203 -3.32 7.35 -16.53
CA LEU A 203 -4.18 8.52 -16.63
C LEU A 203 -5.63 8.15 -16.94
N PHE A 204 -5.83 7.27 -17.93
CA PHE A 204 -7.16 6.87 -18.37
C PHE A 204 -7.89 6.08 -17.30
N ARG A 205 -7.22 5.16 -16.63
CA ARG A 205 -7.77 4.38 -15.52
C ARG A 205 -8.29 5.26 -14.39
N ILE A 206 -7.52 6.27 -13.97
CA ILE A 206 -7.94 7.19 -12.91
C ILE A 206 -9.09 8.08 -13.37
N SER A 207 -9.06 8.53 -14.62
CA SER A 207 -10.12 9.35 -15.21
C SER A 207 -11.44 8.59 -15.30
N LEU A 208 -11.42 7.32 -15.72
CA LEU A 208 -12.59 6.44 -15.73
C LEU A 208 -13.12 6.16 -14.32
N ASN A 209 -12.26 5.87 -13.37
CA ASN A 209 -12.68 5.68 -11.99
C ASN A 209 -13.36 6.92 -11.39
N ARG A 210 -12.96 8.11 -11.84
CA ARG A 210 -13.61 9.36 -11.43
C ARG A 210 -14.96 9.52 -12.09
N LEU A 211 -15.04 9.25 -13.40
CA LEU A 211 -16.32 9.28 -14.13
C LEU A 211 -17.33 8.31 -13.52
N THR A 212 -16.93 7.08 -13.22
CA THR A 212 -17.78 6.08 -12.58
C THR A 212 -18.32 6.57 -11.23
N ARG A 213 -17.46 7.21 -10.42
CA ARG A 213 -17.90 7.80 -9.13
C ARG A 213 -18.84 8.97 -9.33
N ASP A 214 -18.62 9.81 -10.34
CA ASP A 214 -19.53 10.92 -10.65
C ASP A 214 -20.90 10.40 -11.08
N ILE A 215 -20.95 9.43 -11.97
CA ILE A 215 -22.21 8.78 -12.40
C ILE A 215 -22.96 8.21 -11.21
N LYS A 216 -22.27 7.44 -10.36
CA LYS A 216 -22.86 6.87 -9.13
C LYS A 216 -23.47 7.97 -8.26
N TYR A 217 -22.72 9.03 -8.00
CA TYR A 217 -23.18 10.17 -7.20
C TYR A 217 -24.41 10.85 -7.82
N GLN A 218 -24.44 11.06 -9.16
CA GLN A 218 -25.59 11.67 -9.82
C GLN A 218 -26.85 10.79 -9.70
N LEU A 219 -26.69 9.47 -9.86
CA LEU A 219 -27.80 8.53 -9.72
C LEU A 219 -28.32 8.47 -8.27
N GLU A 220 -27.43 8.38 -7.29
CA GLU A 220 -27.80 8.40 -5.87
C GLU A 220 -28.55 9.70 -5.50
N ARG A 221 -28.02 10.85 -5.96
CA ARG A 221 -28.64 12.16 -5.73
C ARG A 221 -30.02 12.29 -6.39
N ALA A 222 -30.19 11.74 -7.59
CA ALA A 222 -31.48 11.72 -8.27
C ALA A 222 -32.49 10.85 -7.53
N SER A 223 -32.07 9.65 -7.11
CA SER A 223 -32.88 8.73 -6.31
C SER A 223 -33.36 9.37 -5.00
N MET A 224 -32.46 10.01 -4.25
CA MET A 224 -32.81 10.73 -3.01
C MET A 224 -33.84 11.86 -3.22
N ARG A 225 -33.88 12.45 -4.43
CA ARG A 225 -34.81 13.53 -4.79
C ARG A 225 -36.03 13.05 -5.51
N HIS A 226 -36.23 11.72 -5.62
CA HIS A 226 -37.31 11.09 -6.37
C HIS A 226 -37.45 11.64 -7.80
N ARG A 227 -36.33 11.88 -8.46
CA ARG A 227 -36.28 12.35 -9.85
C ARG A 227 -35.85 11.22 -10.76
N ASP A 228 -36.55 11.05 -11.85
CA ASP A 228 -36.12 10.15 -12.91
C ASP A 228 -34.92 10.76 -13.64
N LEU A 229 -33.81 10.07 -13.59
CA LEU A 229 -32.61 10.44 -14.31
C LEU A 229 -32.22 9.33 -15.29
N SER A 230 -32.16 9.65 -16.57
CA SER A 230 -31.67 8.69 -17.54
C SER A 230 -30.17 8.52 -17.43
N ILE A 231 -29.65 7.33 -17.74
CA ILE A 231 -28.21 7.06 -17.74
C ILE A 231 -27.47 8.02 -18.68
N ALA A 232 -28.07 8.33 -19.84
CA ALA A 232 -27.50 9.27 -20.80
C ALA A 232 -27.29 10.67 -20.21
N THR A 233 -28.19 11.13 -19.32
CA THR A 233 -28.08 12.43 -18.62
C THR A 233 -27.13 12.36 -17.43
N ALA A 234 -26.98 11.19 -16.80
CA ALA A 234 -26.07 10.98 -15.68
C ALA A 234 -24.58 10.95 -16.14
N VAL A 235 -24.34 10.53 -17.39
CA VAL A 235 -22.98 10.49 -17.96
C VAL A 235 -22.56 11.87 -18.44
N ARG A 236 -21.63 12.48 -17.76
CA ARG A 236 -21.05 13.77 -18.10
C ARG A 236 -19.72 13.58 -18.82
N ALA A 237 -19.74 13.70 -20.14
CA ALA A 237 -18.56 13.49 -20.99
C ALA A 237 -17.43 14.52 -20.71
N ASP A 238 -17.82 15.75 -20.31
CA ASP A 238 -16.89 16.83 -19.93
C ASP A 238 -15.94 16.41 -18.80
N VAL A 239 -16.41 15.65 -17.82
CA VAL A 239 -15.60 15.15 -16.70
C VAL A 239 -14.42 14.29 -17.18
N LEU A 240 -14.64 13.44 -18.19
CA LEU A 240 -13.56 12.65 -18.77
C LEU A 240 -12.65 13.51 -19.64
N THR A 241 -13.22 14.36 -20.49
CA THR A 241 -12.47 15.22 -21.42
C THR A 241 -11.53 16.15 -20.69
N GLU A 242 -12.02 16.86 -19.67
CA GLU A 242 -11.19 17.77 -18.88
C GLU A 242 -10.03 17.06 -18.16
N ARG A 243 -10.31 15.88 -17.64
CA ARG A 243 -9.31 15.09 -16.92
C ARG A 243 -8.22 14.48 -17.81
N LEU A 244 -8.50 14.27 -19.08
CA LEU A 244 -7.51 13.85 -20.05
C LEU A 244 -6.77 15.05 -20.63
N LEU A 245 -7.50 16.13 -20.91
CA LEU A 245 -6.94 17.33 -21.55
C LEU A 245 -5.95 18.05 -20.63
N HIS A 246 -6.28 18.22 -19.35
CA HIS A 246 -5.45 18.97 -18.42
C HIS A 246 -4.02 18.41 -18.27
N PRO A 247 -3.79 17.12 -18.00
CA PRO A 247 -2.43 16.57 -17.93
C PRO A 247 -1.69 16.64 -19.27
N LEU A 248 -2.38 16.41 -20.37
CA LEU A 248 -1.78 16.50 -21.71
C LEU A 248 -1.34 17.93 -22.04
N ALA A 249 -2.11 18.93 -21.62
CA ALA A 249 -1.80 20.33 -21.90
C ALA A 249 -0.74 20.91 -20.95
N THR A 250 -0.73 20.50 -19.67
CA THR A 250 0.15 21.09 -18.65
C THR A 250 1.40 20.26 -18.35
N GLY A 251 1.43 19.00 -18.78
CA GLY A 251 2.49 18.05 -18.42
C GLY A 251 2.43 17.55 -16.97
N ASN A 252 1.43 17.96 -16.20
CA ASN A 252 1.24 17.53 -14.81
C ASN A 252 0.48 16.21 -14.76
N TRP A 253 1.18 15.13 -14.49
CA TRP A 253 0.65 13.78 -14.59
C TRP A 253 0.23 13.23 -13.22
N VAL A 254 -0.48 12.12 -13.29
CA VAL A 254 -0.90 11.37 -12.11
C VAL A 254 0.31 10.95 -11.28
N GLY A 255 0.17 11.01 -9.94
CA GLY A 255 1.24 10.65 -9.00
C GLY A 255 2.27 11.76 -8.77
N GLY A 256 1.93 13.02 -9.06
CA GLY A 256 2.80 14.17 -8.81
C GLY A 256 3.97 14.30 -9.79
N ARG A 257 3.88 13.67 -10.95
CA ARG A 257 4.87 13.78 -12.02
C ARG A 257 4.61 15.05 -12.83
N THR A 258 5.68 15.76 -13.13
CA THR A 258 5.66 16.98 -13.93
C THR A 258 6.50 16.81 -15.20
N GLY A 259 6.20 17.59 -16.24
CA GLY A 259 6.98 17.58 -17.49
C GLY A 259 6.82 16.32 -18.34
N VAL A 260 5.75 15.53 -18.11
CA VAL A 260 5.49 14.29 -18.87
C VAL A 260 5.09 14.59 -20.30
N SER A 261 4.19 15.56 -20.50
CA SER A 261 3.84 16.10 -21.81
C SER A 261 4.58 17.42 -22.01
N GLN A 262 5.19 17.56 -23.17
CA GLN A 262 5.96 18.75 -23.53
C GLN A 262 5.58 19.20 -24.94
N LEU A 263 5.70 20.50 -25.21
CA LEU A 263 5.56 21.03 -26.55
C LEU A 263 6.73 20.53 -27.41
N LEU A 264 6.40 20.13 -28.65
CA LEU A 264 7.43 19.82 -29.60
C LEU A 264 8.10 21.13 -30.05
N ASP A 265 9.37 21.27 -29.71
CA ASP A 265 10.17 22.38 -30.25
C ASP A 265 10.48 22.14 -31.74
N ARG A 266 10.22 23.14 -32.54
CA ARG A 266 10.42 23.11 -33.99
C ARG A 266 11.42 24.16 -34.47
N VAL A 267 12.21 24.70 -33.56
CA VAL A 267 13.20 25.76 -33.89
C VAL A 267 14.38 25.18 -34.63
N ASP A 268 14.75 23.91 -34.39
CA ASP A 268 15.83 23.22 -35.03
C ASP A 268 15.32 22.06 -35.91
N HIS A 269 16.01 21.82 -37.05
CA HIS A 269 15.71 20.75 -37.98
C HIS A 269 16.35 19.43 -37.59
#